data_e7525ecc56c3a53a2125c3959604f9c2
#
_entry.id   e7525ecc56c3a53a2125c3959604f9c2
#
_cell.length_a   1.000
_cell.length_b   1.000
_cell.length_c   1.000
_cell.angle_alpha   90.00
_cell.angle_beta   90.00
_cell.angle_gamma   90.00
#
_symmetry.space_group_name_H-M   'P 1'
#
loop_
_entity.id
_entity.type
_entity.pdbx_description
1 polymer ?
#
loop_
_entity_poly.entity_id
_entity_poly.type
_entity_poly.pdbx_seq_one_letter_code
_entity_poly.pdbx_strand_id
1 'polypeptide(L)'
;MKDYVGASAYFDLDLRSGVIMDVQRFPEMRKPSYKIQVDFGPAIGKLWSSAQITNYPRHDLIGRKVVGAINLGDKTLPTGFISQFLVLGALDPDGTVRLLELHEG
;
A
#
# COMPACT_ATOMS: atom_id res chain seq x y z
N MET A 1 16.93 -10.71 8.13
CA MET A 1 16.23 -11.28 6.96
C MET A 1 15.12 -12.18 7.45
N LYS A 2 13.98 -12.17 6.78
CA LYS A 2 12.88 -13.09 7.09
C LYS A 2 13.16 -14.50 6.60
N ASP A 3 12.41 -15.49 7.11
CA ASP A 3 12.52 -16.88 6.69
C ASP A 3 12.15 -17.08 5.22
N TYR A 4 12.62 -18.15 4.62
CA TYR A 4 12.23 -18.52 3.26
C TYR A 4 10.76 -18.91 3.22
N VAL A 5 10.03 -18.41 2.20
CA VAL A 5 8.60 -18.71 2.01
C VAL A 5 8.33 -19.51 0.73
N GLY A 6 9.31 -19.65 -0.14
CA GLY A 6 9.15 -20.30 -1.44
C GLY A 6 8.45 -19.40 -2.47
N ALA A 7 8.61 -19.74 -3.74
CA ALA A 7 8.09 -18.93 -4.85
C ALA A 7 6.57 -18.90 -4.92
N SER A 8 5.88 -19.96 -4.46
CA SER A 8 4.41 -20.01 -4.47
C SER A 8 3.79 -18.87 -3.69
N ALA A 9 4.42 -18.42 -2.61
CA ALA A 9 3.91 -17.29 -1.82
C ALA A 9 3.78 -16.01 -2.66
N TYR A 10 4.71 -15.78 -3.57
CA TYR A 10 4.61 -14.64 -4.50
C TYR A 10 3.49 -14.85 -5.53
N PHE A 11 3.40 -16.04 -6.12
CA PHE A 11 2.42 -16.31 -7.17
C PHE A 11 0.98 -16.39 -6.65
N ASP A 12 0.80 -16.57 -5.35
CA ASP A 12 -0.51 -16.54 -4.71
C ASP A 12 -1.04 -15.11 -4.53
N LEU A 13 -0.19 -14.09 -4.63
CA LEU A 13 -0.60 -12.70 -4.51
C LEU A 13 -1.25 -12.21 -5.80
N ASP A 14 -2.36 -11.49 -5.66
CA ASP A 14 -2.95 -10.73 -6.76
C ASP A 14 -2.43 -9.30 -6.70
N LEU A 15 -1.44 -8.99 -7.55
CA LEU A 15 -0.80 -7.69 -7.61
C LEU A 15 -1.41 -6.87 -8.74
N ARG A 16 -1.93 -5.69 -8.40
CA ARG A 16 -2.56 -4.79 -9.35
C ARG A 16 -1.95 -3.40 -9.26
N SER A 17 -1.85 -2.74 -10.41
CA SER A 17 -1.51 -1.32 -10.45
C SER A 17 -2.75 -0.48 -10.19
N GLY A 18 -2.56 0.64 -9.50
CA GLY A 18 -3.63 1.59 -9.24
C GLY A 18 -3.07 2.99 -9.08
N VAL A 19 -3.95 3.97 -8.98
CA VAL A 19 -3.59 5.37 -8.83
C VAL A 19 -4.06 5.86 -7.47
N ILE A 20 -3.18 6.50 -6.71
CA ILE A 20 -3.53 7.10 -5.43
C ILE A 20 -4.45 8.30 -5.69
N MET A 21 -5.66 8.24 -5.14
CA MET A 21 -6.68 9.27 -5.31
C MET A 21 -6.78 10.21 -4.12
N ASP A 22 -6.49 9.71 -2.91
CA ASP A 22 -6.57 10.50 -1.69
C ASP A 22 -5.53 10.01 -0.68
N VAL A 23 -4.99 10.93 0.09
CA VAL A 23 -4.03 10.67 1.17
C VAL A 23 -4.43 11.49 2.38
N GLN A 24 -4.76 10.82 3.47
CA GLN A 24 -5.17 11.44 4.72
C GLN A 24 -4.19 11.10 5.82
N ARG A 25 -3.96 12.04 6.73
CA ARG A 25 -3.16 11.77 7.94
C ARG A 25 -3.89 10.78 8.82
N PHE A 26 -3.10 9.93 9.49
CA PHE A 26 -3.64 8.91 10.38
C PHE A 26 -2.95 8.98 11.75
N PRO A 27 -3.19 10.06 12.52
CA PRO A 27 -2.45 10.29 13.77
C PRO A 27 -2.77 9.27 14.88
N GLU A 28 -3.87 8.54 14.78
CA GLU A 28 -4.28 7.53 15.76
C GLU A 28 -3.42 6.27 15.73
N MET A 29 -2.63 6.07 14.68
CA MET A 29 -1.74 4.91 14.57
C MET A 29 -0.47 5.12 15.40
N ARG A 30 0.00 4.04 16.05
CA ARG A 30 1.23 4.07 16.84
C ARG A 30 2.46 4.35 15.98
N LYS A 31 2.50 3.75 14.80
CA LYS A 31 3.54 4.01 13.79
C LYS A 31 3.03 5.05 12.82
N PRO A 32 3.87 6.02 12.42
CA PRO A 32 3.45 7.03 11.44
C PRO A 32 2.89 6.38 10.18
N SER A 33 1.66 6.75 9.83
CA SER A 33 0.92 6.13 8.72
C SER A 33 0.04 7.18 8.03
N TYR A 34 -0.33 6.87 6.79
CA TYR A 34 -1.40 7.55 6.06
C TYR A 34 -2.55 6.58 5.81
N LYS A 35 -3.77 7.13 5.70
CA LYS A 35 -4.87 6.47 5.02
C LYS A 35 -4.77 6.84 3.55
N ILE A 36 -4.68 5.84 2.68
CA ILE A 36 -4.62 6.09 1.24
C ILE A 36 -5.79 5.41 0.55
N GLN A 37 -6.38 6.11 -0.41
CA GLN A 37 -7.36 5.54 -1.33
C GLN A 37 -6.72 5.35 -2.67
N VAL A 38 -6.82 4.14 -3.23
CA VAL A 38 -6.26 3.80 -4.53
C VAL A 38 -7.37 3.31 -5.44
N ASP A 39 -7.38 3.83 -6.66
CA ASP A 39 -8.30 3.39 -7.72
C ASP A 39 -7.59 2.31 -8.55
N PHE A 40 -8.09 1.09 -8.45
CA PHE A 40 -7.57 -0.07 -9.18
C PHE A 40 -8.32 -0.34 -10.48
N GLY A 41 -9.15 0.60 -10.93
CA GLY A 41 -9.92 0.47 -12.15
C GLY A 41 -11.34 -0.07 -11.93
N PRO A 42 -12.16 -0.12 -12.98
CA PRO A 42 -13.60 -0.39 -12.84
C PRO A 42 -13.94 -1.79 -12.34
N ALA A 43 -13.08 -2.78 -12.57
CA ALA A 43 -13.35 -4.14 -12.13
C ALA A 43 -13.17 -4.33 -10.61
N ILE A 44 -12.25 -3.58 -10.01
CA ILE A 44 -11.89 -3.70 -8.58
C ILE A 44 -12.41 -2.50 -7.80
N GLY A 45 -12.31 -1.31 -8.39
CA GLY A 45 -12.77 -0.08 -7.78
C GLY A 45 -11.74 0.57 -6.87
N LYS A 46 -12.22 1.45 -6.01
CA LYS A 46 -11.42 2.22 -5.07
C LYS A 46 -11.37 1.50 -3.73
N LEU A 47 -10.16 1.25 -3.24
CA LEU A 47 -9.92 0.60 -1.96
C LEU A 47 -9.11 1.51 -1.05
N TRP A 48 -9.30 1.35 0.26
CA TRP A 48 -8.56 2.08 1.29
C TRP A 48 -7.53 1.19 1.97
N SER A 49 -6.41 1.78 2.34
CA SER A 49 -5.36 1.10 3.10
C SER A 49 -4.70 2.05 4.08
N SER A 50 -4.15 1.50 5.15
CA SER A 50 -3.20 2.17 6.01
C SER A 50 -1.79 1.85 5.52
N ALA A 51 -0.96 2.87 5.31
CA ALA A 51 0.38 2.68 4.77
C ALA A 51 1.42 3.50 5.53
N GLN A 52 2.54 2.85 5.90
CA GLN A 52 3.64 3.48 6.62
C GLN A 52 4.60 4.16 5.63
N ILE A 53 4.10 5.16 4.92
CA ILE A 53 4.83 5.88 3.88
C ILE A 53 4.86 7.39 4.14
N THR A 54 4.88 7.79 5.42
CA THR A 54 4.90 9.21 5.80
C THR A 54 6.22 9.91 5.49
N ASN A 55 7.23 9.18 5.04
CA ASN A 55 8.45 9.74 4.46
C ASN A 55 8.20 10.43 3.12
N TYR A 56 7.02 10.23 2.50
CA TYR A 56 6.58 10.96 1.32
C TYR A 56 5.62 12.08 1.74
N PRO A 57 5.78 13.31 1.25
CA PRO A 57 4.75 14.34 1.40
C PRO A 57 3.45 13.92 0.71
N ARG A 58 2.30 14.25 1.31
CA ARG A 58 1.01 13.83 0.78
C ARG A 58 0.81 14.27 -0.68
N HIS A 59 1.20 15.51 -1.00
CA HIS A 59 1.02 16.05 -2.36
C HIS A 59 1.87 15.31 -3.41
N ASP A 60 2.95 14.65 -3.02
CA ASP A 60 3.78 13.85 -3.93
C ASP A 60 3.17 12.47 -4.20
N LEU A 61 2.23 12.04 -3.36
CA LEU A 61 1.60 10.73 -3.47
C LEU A 61 0.32 10.76 -4.32
N ILE A 62 -0.44 11.85 -4.26
CA ILE A 62 -1.71 11.95 -4.99
C ILE A 62 -1.43 11.92 -6.50
N GLY A 63 -2.12 11.04 -7.21
CA GLY A 63 -1.92 10.83 -8.65
C GLY A 63 -0.82 9.85 -9.00
N ARG A 64 -0.06 9.36 -8.00
CA ARG A 64 1.04 8.43 -8.23
C ARG A 64 0.49 7.02 -8.48
N LYS A 65 1.10 6.32 -9.44
CA LYS A 65 0.83 4.91 -9.66
C LYS A 65 1.57 4.06 -8.64
N VAL A 66 0.87 3.07 -8.10
CA VAL A 66 1.40 2.13 -7.11
C VAL A 66 1.01 0.71 -7.46
N VAL A 67 1.66 -0.24 -6.80
CA VAL A 67 1.28 -1.65 -6.86
C VAL A 67 0.64 -2.02 -5.52
N GLY A 68 -0.50 -2.66 -5.57
CA GLY A 68 -1.17 -3.18 -4.38
C GLY A 68 -1.42 -4.67 -4.46
N ALA A 69 -1.28 -5.34 -3.33
CA ALA A 69 -1.74 -6.72 -3.16
C ALA A 69 -3.19 -6.67 -2.67
N ILE A 70 -4.12 -7.16 -3.48
CA ILE A 70 -5.55 -6.94 -3.27
C ILE A 70 -6.30 -8.17 -2.75
N ASN A 71 -5.63 -9.29 -2.54
CA ASN A 71 -6.25 -10.54 -2.11
C ASN A 71 -5.77 -11.02 -0.74
N LEU A 72 -5.38 -10.09 0.14
CA LEU A 72 -4.96 -10.43 1.51
C LEU A 72 -6.12 -10.44 2.50
N GLY A 73 -7.31 -10.03 2.07
CA GLY A 73 -8.49 -9.87 2.93
C GLY A 73 -8.48 -8.55 3.68
N ASP A 74 -9.66 -8.15 4.15
CA ASP A 74 -9.82 -6.92 4.93
C ASP A 74 -9.23 -7.11 6.32
N LYS A 75 -8.51 -6.09 6.78
CA LYS A 75 -7.96 -6.04 8.14
C LYS A 75 -8.54 -4.85 8.89
N THR A 76 -9.26 -5.14 9.96
CA THR A 76 -9.75 -4.11 10.87
C THR A 76 -8.64 -3.75 11.86
N LEU A 77 -8.23 -2.49 11.84
CA LEU A 77 -7.22 -1.97 12.76
C LEU A 77 -7.84 -1.63 14.13
N PRO A 78 -7.02 -1.47 15.18
CA PRO A 78 -7.55 -1.13 16.52
C PRO A 78 -8.38 0.17 16.54
N THR A 79 -8.13 1.08 15.61
CA THR A 79 -8.88 2.35 15.46
C THR A 79 -10.27 2.15 14.85
N GLY A 80 -10.59 0.96 14.33
CA GLY A 80 -11.81 0.68 13.58
C GLY A 80 -11.68 0.89 12.06
N PHE A 81 -10.57 1.46 11.60
CA PHE A 81 -10.32 1.62 10.17
C PHE A 81 -10.09 0.26 9.50
N ILE A 82 -10.70 0.04 8.35
CA ILE A 82 -10.56 -1.20 7.59
C ILE A 82 -9.56 -0.99 6.46
N SER A 83 -8.45 -1.74 6.51
CA SER A 83 -7.42 -1.76 5.46
C SER A 83 -7.72 -2.89 4.50
N GLN A 84 -7.89 -2.58 3.21
CA GLN A 84 -8.43 -3.51 2.21
C GLN A 84 -7.36 -4.05 1.27
N PHE A 85 -6.18 -3.45 1.25
CA PHE A 85 -5.07 -3.90 0.41
C PHE A 85 -3.76 -3.51 1.06
N LEU A 86 -2.65 -4.00 0.52
CA LEU A 86 -1.31 -3.63 0.93
C LEU A 86 -0.58 -2.98 -0.24
N VAL A 87 -0.13 -1.72 -0.07
CA VAL A 87 0.74 -1.09 -1.05
C VAL A 87 2.14 -1.68 -0.95
N LEU A 88 2.75 -2.00 -2.09
CA LEU A 88 4.06 -2.61 -2.14
C LEU A 88 5.16 -1.55 -2.11
N GLY A 89 6.20 -1.86 -1.33
CA GLY A 89 7.43 -1.10 -1.28
C GLY A 89 8.59 -2.01 -0.90
N ALA A 90 9.77 -1.49 -1.07
CA ALA A 90 10.99 -2.16 -0.64
C ALA A 90 11.61 -1.41 0.54
N LEU A 91 12.36 -2.11 1.38
CA LEU A 91 13.02 -1.50 2.52
C LEU A 91 14.45 -1.11 2.15
N ASP A 92 14.80 0.14 2.40
CA ASP A 92 16.19 0.58 2.43
C ASP A 92 16.91 -0.08 3.62
N PRO A 93 18.26 -0.09 3.63
CA PRO A 93 19.02 -0.66 4.75
C PRO A 93 18.65 -0.07 6.12
N ASP A 94 18.20 1.20 6.17
CA ASP A 94 17.77 1.86 7.40
C ASP A 94 16.30 1.57 7.78
N GLY A 95 15.60 0.75 6.99
CA GLY A 95 14.20 0.41 7.21
C GLY A 95 13.18 1.36 6.58
N THR A 96 13.64 2.41 5.90
CA THR A 96 12.74 3.33 5.21
C THR A 96 12.04 2.62 4.05
N VAL A 97 10.72 2.79 3.94
CA VAL A 97 9.94 2.22 2.84
C VAL A 97 10.10 3.06 1.59
N ARG A 98 10.48 2.41 0.49
CA ARG A 98 10.52 3.01 -0.84
C ARG A 98 9.44 2.38 -1.69
N LEU A 99 8.55 3.19 -2.23
CA LEU A 99 7.51 2.72 -3.14
C LEU A 99 8.12 2.23 -4.45
N LEU A 100 7.50 1.21 -5.04
CA LEU A 100 7.88 0.75 -6.36
C LEU A 100 7.47 1.78 -7.40
N GLU A 101 8.30 1.99 -8.41
CA GLU A 101 7.98 2.85 -9.53
C GLU A 101 7.60 1.97 -10.71
N LEU A 102 6.42 2.25 -11.31
CA LEU A 102 5.94 1.50 -12.46
C LEU A 102 6.53 2.07 -13.74
N HIS A 103 7.17 1.21 -14.53
CA HIS A 103 7.71 1.60 -15.80
C HIS A 103 6.58 1.74 -16.83
N GLU A 104 6.49 2.91 -17.45
CA GLU A 104 5.55 3.20 -18.52
C GLU A 104 6.21 2.81 -19.85
N GLY A 105 6.05 1.56 -20.20
CA GLY A 105 6.76 1.01 -21.33
C GLY A 105 6.01 0.95 -22.62
#